data_9d16b8b22357628d6a9cebd98752b2c3
#
_entry.id   9d16b8b22357628d6a9cebd98752b2c3
#
_cell.length_a   1.000
_cell.length_b   1.000
_cell.length_c   1.000
_cell.angle_alpha   90.00
_cell.angle_beta   90.00
_cell.angle_gamma   90.00
#
_symmetry.space_group_name_H-M   'P 1'
#
loop_
_entity.id
_entity.type
_entity.pdbx_description
1 polymer ?
#
loop_
_entity_poly.entity_id
_entity_poly.type
_entity_poly.pdbx_seq_one_letter_code
_entity_poly.pdbx_strand_id
1 'polypeptide(L)'
;MHLSFTNCFQVRVAQLTISAPASSPNTDGIHISASQAVAIENSIVRTGDDCISIVGNSSQIKVRNFTCGPGHGISIGSLGQSEAAELVRHVIVDTARLSHTTNGLRIKTWQGGKGNVSEISFQNVLMDNVSHPIIIEQYYCDSTSKCPNQTSAVTIKNISFMHIEGTSASREAVRFACSNESPCEDIYLEDINLVSYNGGRTKSFCWQAHGSSYGFVEPLPCFAYNMFLFKAKVLSDSLQFFRNWIWVS
;
A
#
# COMPACT_ATOMS: atom_id res chain seq x y z
N MET A 1 -15.13 14.91 -0.28
CA MET A 1 -13.72 15.28 -0.02
C MET A 1 -13.65 16.57 0.78
N HIS A 2 -12.71 16.67 1.72
CA HIS A 2 -12.53 17.91 2.51
C HIS A 2 -11.45 18.82 1.93
N LEU A 3 -10.32 18.26 1.54
CA LEU A 3 -9.20 18.98 0.95
C LEU A 3 -8.76 18.28 -0.34
N SER A 4 -8.72 19.00 -1.44
CA SER A 4 -8.32 18.45 -2.75
C SER A 4 -7.18 19.26 -3.35
N PHE A 5 -6.12 18.56 -3.76
CA PHE A 5 -5.00 19.07 -4.55
C PHE A 5 -5.08 18.47 -5.94
N THR A 6 -5.40 19.31 -6.93
CA THR A 6 -5.50 18.92 -8.32
C THR A 6 -4.59 19.78 -9.17
N ASN A 7 -3.73 19.20 -9.99
CA ASN A 7 -2.73 19.89 -10.81
C ASN A 7 -1.80 20.80 -9.99
N CYS A 8 -1.43 20.37 -8.79
CA CYS A 8 -0.60 21.15 -7.88
C CYS A 8 0.88 20.72 -7.96
N PHE A 9 1.75 21.66 -7.70
CA PHE A 9 3.20 21.42 -7.62
C PHE A 9 3.78 22.07 -6.36
N GLN A 10 4.64 21.34 -5.64
CA GLN A 10 5.31 21.80 -4.41
C GLN A 10 4.34 22.27 -3.32
N VAL A 11 3.43 21.37 -2.90
CA VAL A 11 2.50 21.63 -1.80
C VAL A 11 3.05 21.08 -0.50
N ARG A 12 2.92 21.83 0.58
CA ARG A 12 3.16 21.35 1.94
C ARG A 12 1.94 21.60 2.81
N VAL A 13 1.45 20.53 3.43
CA VAL A 13 0.37 20.53 4.41
C VAL A 13 0.95 20.09 5.75
N ALA A 14 0.76 20.86 6.78
CA ALA A 14 1.24 20.50 8.11
C ALA A 14 0.23 20.87 9.18
N GLN A 15 0.17 20.05 10.24
CA GLN A 15 -0.66 20.29 11.42
C GLN A 15 -2.16 20.44 11.10
N LEU A 16 -2.62 19.74 10.06
CA LEU A 16 -4.02 19.74 9.66
C LEU A 16 -4.84 18.78 10.54
N THR A 17 -6.02 19.20 10.93
CA THR A 17 -7.03 18.32 11.54
C THR A 17 -8.30 18.36 10.72
N ILE A 18 -8.71 17.20 10.20
CA ILE A 18 -9.99 16.99 9.54
C ILE A 18 -10.83 16.06 10.40
N SER A 19 -12.11 16.41 10.59
CA SER A 19 -13.04 15.56 11.34
C SER A 19 -14.41 15.56 10.69
N ALA A 20 -14.88 14.37 10.32
CA ALA A 20 -16.24 14.11 9.85
C ALA A 20 -16.77 12.83 10.51
N PRO A 21 -18.08 12.62 10.57
CA PRO A 21 -18.65 11.37 11.09
C PRO A 21 -18.18 10.16 10.30
N ALA A 22 -17.92 9.05 10.99
CA ALA A 22 -17.49 7.79 10.37
C ALA A 22 -18.50 7.21 9.35
N SER A 23 -19.76 7.60 9.46
CA SER A 23 -20.84 7.18 8.55
C SER A 23 -21.09 8.13 7.40
N SER A 24 -20.32 9.22 7.27
CA SER A 24 -20.53 10.20 6.18
C SER A 24 -19.93 9.69 4.86
N PRO A 25 -20.73 9.46 3.81
CA PRO A 25 -20.22 8.89 2.57
C PRO A 25 -19.39 9.90 1.76
N ASN A 26 -18.41 9.39 1.02
CA ASN A 26 -17.58 10.17 0.07
C ASN A 26 -16.88 11.40 0.70
N THR A 27 -16.49 11.27 1.95
CA THR A 27 -15.88 12.36 2.72
C THR A 27 -14.35 12.18 2.87
N ASP A 28 -13.67 11.83 1.76
CA ASP A 28 -12.20 11.74 1.78
C ASP A 28 -11.60 12.95 2.50
N GLY A 29 -10.61 12.68 3.34
CA GLY A 29 -9.91 13.74 4.05
C GLY A 29 -9.07 14.58 3.10
N ILE A 30 -8.04 14.00 2.52
CA ILE A 30 -7.12 14.65 1.58
C ILE A 30 -7.10 13.86 0.27
N HIS A 31 -7.48 14.51 -0.80
CA HIS A 31 -7.45 13.96 -2.16
C HIS A 31 -6.33 14.58 -2.98
N ILE A 32 -5.49 13.78 -3.64
CA ILE A 32 -4.35 14.23 -4.44
C ILE A 32 -4.50 13.66 -5.85
N SER A 33 -4.61 14.53 -6.85
CA SER A 33 -4.78 14.18 -8.25
C SER A 33 -3.87 15.02 -9.14
N ALA A 34 -3.24 14.42 -10.14
CA ALA A 34 -2.39 15.11 -11.12
C ALA A 34 -1.37 16.07 -10.48
N SER A 35 -0.84 15.70 -9.31
CA SER A 35 -0.02 16.60 -8.49
C SER A 35 1.36 16.01 -8.21
N GLN A 36 2.34 16.88 -8.06
CA GLN A 36 3.73 16.49 -7.85
C GLN A 36 4.35 17.25 -6.66
N ALA A 37 5.24 16.56 -5.93
CA ALA A 37 5.95 17.11 -4.78
C ALA A 37 5.00 17.62 -3.69
N VAL A 38 4.09 16.74 -3.22
CA VAL A 38 3.16 17.04 -2.12
C VAL A 38 3.68 16.40 -0.83
N ALA A 39 3.81 17.20 0.21
CA ALA A 39 4.18 16.73 1.55
C ALA A 39 3.02 16.97 2.53
N ILE A 40 2.63 15.93 3.27
CA ILE A 40 1.62 15.98 4.34
C ILE A 40 2.31 15.56 5.63
N GLU A 41 2.30 16.41 6.63
CA GLU A 41 3.04 16.20 7.87
C GLU A 41 2.20 16.51 9.11
N ASN A 42 2.42 15.73 10.19
CA ASN A 42 1.87 16.01 11.52
C ASN A 42 0.34 16.27 11.48
N SER A 43 -0.41 15.46 10.74
CA SER A 43 -1.82 15.72 10.49
C SER A 43 -2.71 14.58 10.96
N ILE A 44 -3.95 14.92 11.29
CA ILE A 44 -4.94 13.98 11.82
C ILE A 44 -6.19 14.05 10.95
N VAL A 45 -6.65 12.90 10.46
CA VAL A 45 -7.86 12.78 9.66
C VAL A 45 -8.78 11.73 10.25
N ARG A 46 -10.02 12.12 10.49
CA ARG A 46 -11.16 11.28 10.87
C ARG A 46 -12.28 11.54 9.89
N THR A 47 -12.74 10.50 9.21
CA THR A 47 -13.69 10.68 8.11
C THR A 47 -14.50 9.40 7.86
N GLY A 48 -15.48 9.47 6.98
CA GLY A 48 -16.27 8.29 6.56
C GLY A 48 -15.81 7.69 5.24
N ASP A 49 -14.64 8.12 4.71
CA ASP A 49 -14.02 7.58 3.51
C ASP A 49 -12.49 7.53 3.65
N ASP A 50 -11.73 7.56 2.55
CA ASP A 50 -10.27 7.53 2.60
C ASP A 50 -9.69 8.72 3.39
N CYS A 51 -8.81 8.47 4.35
CA CYS A 51 -8.09 9.56 5.02
C CYS A 51 -7.20 10.32 4.03
N ILE A 52 -6.54 9.57 3.15
CA ILE A 52 -5.80 10.10 2.00
C ILE A 52 -6.15 9.23 0.80
N SER A 53 -6.49 9.87 -0.34
CA SER A 53 -6.61 9.22 -1.64
C SER A 53 -5.64 9.86 -2.64
N ILE A 54 -4.76 9.05 -3.26
CA ILE A 54 -3.77 9.48 -4.25
C ILE A 54 -4.13 8.83 -5.57
N VAL A 55 -4.52 9.63 -6.54
CA VAL A 55 -4.98 9.15 -7.84
C VAL A 55 -4.11 9.61 -9.01
N GLY A 56 -4.48 9.26 -10.20
CA GLY A 56 -3.70 9.30 -11.42
C GLY A 56 -2.87 10.56 -11.67
N ASN A 57 -1.70 10.34 -12.27
CA ASN A 57 -0.70 11.36 -12.65
C ASN A 57 -0.09 12.11 -11.46
N SER A 58 -0.04 11.45 -10.29
CA SER A 58 0.56 12.01 -9.07
C SER A 58 1.91 11.36 -8.77
N SER A 59 2.87 12.15 -8.30
CA SER A 59 4.21 11.66 -7.99
C SER A 59 4.94 12.47 -6.91
N GLN A 60 5.97 11.85 -6.29
CA GLN A 60 6.76 12.48 -5.23
C GLN A 60 5.90 12.93 -4.05
N ILE A 61 5.03 12.04 -3.58
CA ILE A 61 4.15 12.30 -2.45
C ILE A 61 4.80 11.77 -1.18
N LYS A 62 4.87 12.59 -0.13
CA LYS A 62 5.39 12.20 1.18
C LYS A 62 4.35 12.45 2.25
N VAL A 63 4.02 11.41 3.00
CA VAL A 63 3.15 11.49 4.18
C VAL A 63 3.97 11.09 5.40
N ARG A 64 4.01 11.93 6.41
CA ARG A 64 4.81 11.69 7.61
C ARG A 64 4.09 12.10 8.89
N ASN A 65 4.22 11.25 9.93
CA ASN A 65 3.58 11.46 11.22
C ASN A 65 2.08 11.76 11.06
N PHE A 66 1.36 10.78 10.51
CA PHE A 66 -0.04 10.91 10.11
C PHE A 66 -0.93 10.00 10.94
N THR A 67 -2.05 10.54 11.43
CA THR A 67 -3.06 9.75 12.14
C THR A 67 -4.33 9.67 11.31
N CYS A 68 -4.80 8.46 11.04
CA CYS A 68 -6.01 8.16 10.29
C CYS A 68 -6.97 7.32 11.13
N GLY A 69 -8.20 7.74 11.21
CA GLY A 69 -9.27 6.91 11.78
C GLY A 69 -10.20 7.62 12.75
N PRO A 70 -11.51 7.24 12.67
CA PRO A 70 -12.09 6.29 11.74
C PRO A 70 -11.96 6.75 10.28
N GLY A 71 -12.16 5.80 9.30
CA GLY A 71 -12.12 6.06 7.87
C GLY A 71 -11.83 4.82 7.05
N HIS A 72 -11.48 5.00 5.77
CA HIS A 72 -11.11 3.90 4.88
C HIS A 72 -9.60 3.69 4.72
N GLY A 73 -8.77 4.40 5.49
CA GLY A 73 -7.31 4.26 5.48
C GLY A 73 -6.60 5.19 4.50
N ILE A 74 -5.39 4.81 4.10
CA ILE A 74 -4.55 5.53 3.13
C ILE A 74 -4.56 4.74 1.83
N SER A 75 -5.11 5.34 0.76
CA SER A 75 -5.34 4.67 -0.51
C SER A 75 -4.56 5.30 -1.66
N ILE A 76 -3.93 4.45 -2.47
CA ILE A 76 -3.51 4.77 -3.83
C ILE A 76 -4.59 4.23 -4.77
N GLY A 77 -5.26 5.15 -5.45
CA GLY A 77 -6.40 4.83 -6.30
C GLY A 77 -7.75 5.33 -5.76
N SER A 78 -8.82 4.95 -6.47
CA SER A 78 -8.84 3.96 -7.56
C SER A 78 -8.23 4.50 -8.85
N LEU A 79 -7.48 3.65 -9.54
CA LEU A 79 -6.84 3.95 -10.83
C LEU A 79 -7.41 3.06 -11.92
N GLY A 80 -7.40 3.55 -13.15
CA GLY A 80 -7.76 2.78 -14.32
C GLY A 80 -9.25 2.72 -14.63
N GLN A 81 -10.07 3.60 -14.06
CA GLN A 81 -11.47 3.70 -14.43
C GLN A 81 -11.68 4.35 -15.80
N SER A 82 -10.75 5.22 -16.20
CA SER A 82 -10.76 5.89 -17.49
C SER A 82 -9.96 5.12 -18.55
N GLU A 83 -10.19 5.45 -19.83
CA GLU A 83 -9.40 4.91 -20.95
C GLU A 83 -7.94 5.45 -20.97
N ALA A 84 -7.68 6.55 -20.29
CA ALA A 84 -6.36 7.16 -20.21
C ALA A 84 -5.45 6.36 -19.26
N ALA A 85 -4.17 6.30 -19.58
CA ALA A 85 -3.18 5.71 -18.69
C ALA A 85 -2.95 6.62 -17.47
N GLU A 86 -3.05 6.05 -16.28
CA GLU A 86 -2.89 6.74 -15.01
C GLU A 86 -1.62 6.27 -14.31
N LEU A 87 -0.81 7.22 -13.87
CA LEU A 87 0.51 6.96 -13.27
C LEU A 87 0.55 7.47 -11.83
N VAL A 88 0.96 6.60 -10.89
CA VAL A 88 1.32 7.02 -9.53
C VAL A 88 2.67 6.43 -9.18
N ARG A 89 3.62 7.27 -8.78
CA ARG A 89 4.98 6.82 -8.44
C ARG A 89 5.65 7.67 -7.37
N HIS A 90 6.67 7.09 -6.73
CA HIS A 90 7.44 7.75 -5.68
C HIS A 90 6.55 8.27 -4.53
N VAL A 91 5.77 7.37 -3.93
CA VAL A 91 4.97 7.68 -2.75
C VAL A 91 5.62 7.07 -1.52
N ILE A 92 5.80 7.86 -0.48
CA ILE A 92 6.33 7.41 0.80
C ILE A 92 5.32 7.78 1.90
N VAL A 93 4.85 6.77 2.63
CA VAL A 93 4.12 6.94 3.88
C VAL A 93 5.02 6.46 5.00
N ASP A 94 5.45 7.36 5.85
CA ASP A 94 6.38 7.09 6.94
C ASP A 94 5.83 7.59 8.27
N THR A 95 5.82 6.74 9.26
CA THR A 95 5.31 7.05 10.59
C THR A 95 3.82 7.41 10.56
N ALA A 96 2.98 6.41 10.47
CA ALA A 96 1.53 6.59 10.51
C ALA A 96 0.86 5.72 11.58
N ARG A 97 -0.26 6.18 12.11
CA ARG A 97 -1.15 5.40 12.96
C ARG A 97 -2.53 5.35 12.33
N LEU A 98 -3.03 4.14 12.10
CA LEU A 98 -4.37 3.90 11.59
C LEU A 98 -5.19 3.18 12.66
N SER A 99 -6.37 3.71 12.99
CA SER A 99 -7.19 3.18 14.07
C SER A 99 -8.66 3.10 13.67
N HIS A 100 -9.26 1.91 13.82
CA HIS A 100 -10.68 1.64 13.51
C HIS A 100 -11.04 2.02 12.05
N THR A 101 -10.15 1.73 11.11
CA THR A 101 -10.38 1.96 9.69
C THR A 101 -10.75 0.67 8.96
N THR A 102 -11.50 0.79 7.87
CA THR A 102 -11.87 -0.36 7.03
C THR A 102 -10.65 -0.95 6.34
N ASN A 103 -9.75 -0.10 5.82
CA ASN A 103 -8.47 -0.54 5.28
C ASN A 103 -7.34 0.20 5.97
N GLY A 104 -6.15 -0.38 5.91
CA GLY A 104 -4.94 0.29 6.35
C GLY A 104 -4.24 0.98 5.17
N LEU A 105 -3.28 0.29 4.59
CA LEU A 105 -2.50 0.73 3.44
C LEU A 105 -3.03 0.01 2.21
N ARG A 106 -3.60 0.77 1.27
CA ARG A 106 -4.34 0.19 0.16
C ARG A 106 -3.85 0.70 -1.19
N ILE A 107 -3.75 -0.23 -2.15
CA ILE A 107 -3.65 0.06 -3.59
C ILE A 107 -4.88 -0.57 -4.25
N LYS A 108 -5.70 0.24 -4.94
CA LYS A 108 -6.94 -0.20 -5.60
C LYS A 108 -6.97 0.24 -7.05
N THR A 109 -7.17 -0.71 -7.97
CA THR A 109 -7.27 -0.42 -9.39
C THR A 109 -8.42 -1.17 -10.03
N TRP A 110 -9.05 -0.56 -11.03
CA TRP A 110 -10.14 -1.16 -11.80
C TRP A 110 -9.60 -2.21 -12.76
N GLN A 111 -10.38 -3.25 -13.00
CA GLN A 111 -10.15 -4.16 -14.10
C GLN A 111 -10.27 -3.40 -15.43
N GLY A 112 -9.49 -3.78 -16.43
CA GLY A 112 -9.47 -3.09 -17.73
C GLY A 112 -8.67 -1.79 -17.73
N GLY A 113 -8.19 -1.35 -16.58
CA GLY A 113 -7.44 -0.10 -16.44
C GLY A 113 -6.10 -0.11 -17.16
N LYS A 114 -5.58 1.09 -17.42
CA LYS A 114 -4.26 1.32 -18.01
C LYS A 114 -3.44 2.20 -17.09
N GLY A 115 -2.16 1.94 -16.99
CA GLY A 115 -1.25 2.78 -16.19
C GLY A 115 -0.25 2.00 -15.37
N ASN A 116 0.33 2.69 -14.40
CA ASN A 116 1.38 2.11 -13.55
C ASN A 116 1.34 2.70 -12.15
N VAL A 117 1.47 1.83 -11.15
CA VAL A 117 1.76 2.17 -9.75
C VAL A 117 3.12 1.59 -9.42
N SER A 118 4.08 2.44 -9.06
CA SER A 118 5.44 1.97 -8.77
C SER A 118 6.18 2.82 -7.75
N GLU A 119 7.19 2.20 -7.12
CA GLU A 119 8.06 2.89 -6.17
C GLU A 119 7.25 3.49 -4.99
N ILE A 120 6.45 2.62 -4.39
CA ILE A 120 5.62 2.96 -3.23
C ILE A 120 6.25 2.34 -1.99
N SER A 121 6.44 3.13 -0.96
CA SER A 121 6.95 2.67 0.33
C SER A 121 5.99 3.05 1.46
N PHE A 122 5.58 2.05 2.22
CA PHE A 122 4.85 2.20 3.47
C PHE A 122 5.74 1.69 4.60
N GLN A 123 6.06 2.56 5.56
CA GLN A 123 6.97 2.19 6.63
C GLN A 123 6.61 2.80 7.99
N ASN A 124 6.98 2.11 9.05
CA ASN A 124 6.78 2.55 10.44
C ASN A 124 5.29 2.82 10.74
N VAL A 125 4.43 1.84 10.48
CA VAL A 125 2.97 2.02 10.60
C VAL A 125 2.39 1.17 11.73
N LEU A 126 1.64 1.82 12.60
CA LEU A 126 0.89 1.17 13.68
C LEU A 126 -0.58 1.01 13.30
N MET A 127 -1.07 -0.21 13.36
CA MET A 127 -2.47 -0.60 13.07
C MET A 127 -3.21 -0.91 14.37
N ASP A 128 -4.38 -0.32 14.55
CA ASP A 128 -5.21 -0.54 15.73
C ASP A 128 -6.64 -0.87 15.30
N ASN A 129 -7.01 -2.14 15.38
CA ASN A 129 -8.33 -2.63 14.99
C ASN A 129 -8.70 -2.24 13.53
N VAL A 130 -7.78 -2.47 12.59
CA VAL A 130 -7.97 -2.20 11.16
C VAL A 130 -8.52 -3.45 10.47
N SER A 131 -9.57 -3.34 9.64
CA SER A 131 -10.19 -4.54 9.06
C SER A 131 -9.30 -5.22 8.00
N HIS A 132 -8.66 -4.45 7.13
CA HIS A 132 -7.72 -4.94 6.12
C HIS A 132 -6.43 -4.12 6.17
N PRO A 133 -5.47 -4.48 7.05
CA PRO A 133 -4.27 -3.68 7.29
C PRO A 133 -3.43 -3.42 6.03
N ILE A 134 -3.18 -4.44 5.22
CA ILE A 134 -2.40 -4.34 3.98
C ILE A 134 -3.20 -4.97 2.83
N ILE A 135 -3.51 -4.17 1.80
CA ILE A 135 -4.30 -4.65 0.67
C ILE A 135 -3.82 -4.06 -0.66
N ILE A 136 -3.60 -4.94 -1.65
CA ILE A 136 -3.48 -4.61 -3.07
C ILE A 136 -4.62 -5.33 -3.79
N GLU A 137 -5.45 -4.58 -4.52
CA GLU A 137 -6.60 -5.12 -5.23
C GLU A 137 -6.72 -4.54 -6.63
N GLN A 138 -6.52 -5.39 -7.66
CA GLN A 138 -6.71 -5.04 -9.07
C GLN A 138 -8.10 -5.44 -9.60
N TYR A 139 -8.98 -5.89 -8.73
CA TYR A 139 -10.38 -6.23 -9.03
C TYR A 139 -11.35 -5.25 -8.40
N TYR A 140 -10.89 -4.00 -8.15
CA TYR A 140 -11.73 -2.99 -7.54
C TYR A 140 -12.99 -2.73 -8.37
N CYS A 141 -14.13 -2.66 -7.70
CA CYS A 141 -15.42 -2.46 -8.30
C CYS A 141 -16.30 -1.68 -7.32
N ASP A 142 -16.48 -0.40 -7.60
CA ASP A 142 -17.35 0.48 -6.82
C ASP A 142 -18.70 0.63 -7.55
N SER A 143 -19.41 -0.47 -7.67
CA SER A 143 -20.70 -0.55 -8.36
C SER A 143 -21.64 -1.48 -7.61
N THR A 144 -22.92 -1.17 -7.62
CA THR A 144 -23.98 -2.05 -7.11
C THR A 144 -24.18 -3.30 -7.97
N SER A 145 -23.73 -3.27 -9.22
CA SER A 145 -23.70 -4.43 -10.13
C SER A 145 -22.27 -4.97 -10.24
N LYS A 146 -22.17 -6.28 -10.53
CA LYS A 146 -20.87 -6.93 -10.72
C LYS A 146 -20.14 -6.30 -11.92
N CYS A 147 -18.90 -5.85 -11.69
CA CYS A 147 -18.06 -5.36 -12.78
C CYS A 147 -17.70 -6.48 -13.76
N PRO A 148 -17.63 -6.20 -15.06
CA PRO A 148 -17.24 -7.20 -16.06
C PRO A 148 -15.78 -7.61 -15.87
N ASN A 149 -15.46 -8.86 -16.17
CA ASN A 149 -14.09 -9.31 -16.23
C ASN A 149 -13.39 -8.63 -17.42
N GLN A 150 -12.19 -8.14 -17.20
CA GLN A 150 -11.35 -7.46 -18.20
C GLN A 150 -9.98 -8.15 -18.28
N THR A 151 -9.34 -8.04 -19.44
CA THR A 151 -8.05 -8.66 -19.74
C THR A 151 -6.86 -7.74 -19.56
N SER A 152 -7.05 -6.45 -19.27
CA SER A 152 -5.97 -5.51 -18.92
C SER A 152 -6.09 -5.09 -17.46
N ALA A 153 -4.99 -4.59 -16.91
CA ALA A 153 -4.93 -4.03 -15.57
C ALA A 153 -3.80 -3.00 -15.48
N VAL A 154 -3.94 -2.08 -14.53
CA VAL A 154 -2.86 -1.16 -14.15
C VAL A 154 -1.69 -1.98 -13.61
N THR A 155 -0.48 -1.78 -14.12
CA THR A 155 0.73 -2.48 -13.63
C THR A 155 1.08 -2.00 -12.23
N ILE A 156 1.36 -2.94 -11.31
CA ILE A 156 1.76 -2.65 -9.93
C ILE A 156 3.11 -3.32 -9.67
N LYS A 157 4.15 -2.53 -9.35
CA LYS A 157 5.50 -3.04 -9.09
C LYS A 157 6.31 -2.18 -8.13
N ASN A 158 7.34 -2.77 -7.53
CA ASN A 158 8.23 -2.08 -6.57
C ASN A 158 7.43 -1.45 -5.41
N ILE A 159 6.72 -2.29 -4.67
CA ILE A 159 5.92 -1.88 -3.51
C ILE A 159 6.55 -2.46 -2.25
N SER A 160 6.87 -1.63 -1.28
CA SER A 160 7.44 -2.07 0.00
C SER A 160 6.55 -1.74 1.19
N PHE A 161 6.44 -2.72 2.09
CA PHE A 161 5.79 -2.59 3.38
C PHE A 161 6.82 -2.99 4.45
N MET A 162 7.21 -2.05 5.31
CA MET A 162 8.31 -2.23 6.25
C MET A 162 7.94 -1.74 7.66
N HIS A 163 8.27 -2.52 8.68
CA HIS A 163 8.04 -2.16 10.09
C HIS A 163 6.57 -1.80 10.35
N ILE A 164 5.66 -2.71 10.01
CA ILE A 164 4.21 -2.54 10.19
C ILE A 164 3.74 -3.50 11.27
N GLU A 165 3.17 -2.95 12.33
CA GLU A 165 2.70 -3.74 13.45
C GLU A 165 1.31 -3.35 13.94
N GLY A 166 0.68 -4.24 14.69
CA GLY A 166 -0.58 -3.96 15.36
C GLY A 166 -1.66 -5.02 15.15
N THR A 167 -2.92 -4.57 15.12
CA THR A 167 -4.07 -5.48 15.15
C THR A 167 -4.97 -5.35 13.94
N SER A 168 -5.41 -6.52 13.45
CA SER A 168 -6.42 -6.67 12.41
C SER A 168 -7.77 -7.04 12.99
N ALA A 169 -8.84 -6.34 12.60
CA ALA A 169 -10.21 -6.69 12.95
C ALA A 169 -10.73 -7.91 12.15
N SER A 170 -10.13 -8.22 11.02
CA SER A 170 -10.45 -9.40 10.22
C SER A 170 -9.35 -10.46 10.32
N ARG A 171 -9.69 -11.70 9.95
CA ARG A 171 -8.70 -12.76 9.88
C ARG A 171 -7.68 -12.56 8.76
N GLU A 172 -8.04 -11.90 7.67
CA GLU A 172 -7.17 -11.65 6.53
C GLU A 172 -6.50 -10.28 6.68
N ALA A 173 -5.30 -10.26 7.27
CA ALA A 173 -4.57 -9.02 7.55
C ALA A 173 -3.73 -8.53 6.36
N VAL A 174 -3.32 -9.44 5.47
CA VAL A 174 -2.57 -9.13 4.25
C VAL A 174 -3.31 -9.75 3.07
N ARG A 175 -3.62 -8.93 2.06
CA ARG A 175 -4.32 -9.37 0.86
C ARG A 175 -3.66 -8.77 -0.39
N PHE A 176 -3.18 -9.63 -1.28
CA PHE A 176 -2.69 -9.25 -2.60
C PHE A 176 -3.51 -9.98 -3.67
N ALA A 177 -4.51 -9.31 -4.21
CA ALA A 177 -5.38 -9.81 -5.26
C ALA A 177 -5.01 -9.14 -6.59
N CYS A 178 -4.02 -9.70 -7.28
CA CYS A 178 -3.47 -9.15 -8.50
C CYS A 178 -4.05 -9.82 -9.75
N SER A 179 -3.99 -9.14 -10.89
CA SER A 179 -4.55 -9.61 -12.16
C SER A 179 -3.73 -10.75 -12.77
N ASN A 180 -4.39 -11.69 -13.41
CA ASN A 180 -3.71 -12.73 -14.21
C ASN A 180 -2.92 -12.12 -15.39
N GLU A 181 -3.44 -11.03 -15.97
CA GLU A 181 -2.84 -10.39 -17.15
C GLU A 181 -1.71 -9.41 -16.79
N SER A 182 -1.73 -8.91 -15.56
CA SER A 182 -0.70 -8.00 -15.03
C SER A 182 -0.45 -8.32 -13.56
N PRO A 183 0.27 -9.41 -13.27
CA PRO A 183 0.66 -9.77 -11.90
C PRO A 183 1.36 -8.61 -11.20
N CYS A 184 1.19 -8.53 -9.89
CA CYS A 184 1.98 -7.59 -9.10
C CYS A 184 3.39 -8.14 -8.90
N GLU A 185 4.39 -7.29 -9.14
CA GLU A 185 5.79 -7.68 -9.09
C GLU A 185 6.58 -6.86 -8.08
N ASP A 186 7.65 -7.44 -7.58
CA ASP A 186 8.58 -6.80 -6.65
C ASP A 186 7.88 -6.22 -5.41
N ILE A 187 6.97 -7.02 -4.81
CA ILE A 187 6.38 -6.69 -3.51
C ILE A 187 7.38 -7.12 -2.43
N TYR A 188 7.70 -6.22 -1.52
CA TYR A 188 8.63 -6.47 -0.43
C TYR A 188 7.96 -6.30 0.94
N LEU A 189 8.11 -7.30 1.81
CA LEU A 189 7.64 -7.28 3.19
C LEU A 189 8.82 -7.38 4.15
N GLU A 190 8.92 -6.47 5.11
CA GLU A 190 9.98 -6.50 6.13
C GLU A 190 9.40 -6.15 7.51
N ASP A 191 9.67 -7.02 8.48
CA ASP A 191 9.26 -6.82 9.88
C ASP A 191 7.78 -6.44 10.02
N ILE A 192 6.90 -7.35 9.57
CA ILE A 192 5.45 -7.23 9.67
C ILE A 192 4.96 -8.05 10.87
N ASN A 193 4.18 -7.42 11.75
CA ASN A 193 3.58 -8.11 12.89
C ASN A 193 2.10 -7.71 13.05
N LEU A 194 1.22 -8.40 12.34
CA LEU A 194 -0.22 -8.13 12.33
C LEU A 194 -0.98 -9.30 12.98
N VAL A 195 -1.45 -9.09 14.19
CA VAL A 195 -2.19 -10.09 14.96
C VAL A 195 -3.69 -9.78 14.96
N SER A 196 -4.52 -10.76 15.33
CA SER A 196 -5.95 -10.52 15.42
C SER A 196 -6.31 -9.64 16.63
N TYR A 197 -7.17 -8.66 16.43
CA TYR A 197 -7.67 -7.79 17.50
C TYR A 197 -8.40 -8.58 18.61
N ASN A 198 -9.09 -9.66 18.25
CA ASN A 198 -9.85 -10.50 19.19
C ASN A 198 -9.06 -11.72 19.68
N GLY A 199 -7.74 -11.76 19.46
CA GLY A 199 -6.91 -12.95 19.68
C GLY A 199 -7.01 -13.94 18.51
N GLY A 200 -6.02 -14.83 18.40
CA GLY A 200 -5.93 -15.80 17.32
C GLY A 200 -5.00 -15.34 16.19
N ARG A 201 -4.92 -16.19 15.17
CA ARG A 201 -3.97 -15.98 14.04
C ARG A 201 -4.64 -15.25 12.90
N THR A 202 -3.91 -14.34 12.31
CA THR A 202 -4.21 -13.74 11.04
C THR A 202 -3.72 -14.63 9.89
N LYS A 203 -4.06 -14.29 8.66
CA LYS A 203 -3.59 -14.97 7.44
C LYS A 203 -3.28 -13.96 6.35
N SER A 204 -2.43 -14.39 5.41
CA SER A 204 -2.20 -13.74 4.13
C SER A 204 -2.99 -14.42 3.02
N PHE A 205 -3.38 -13.64 2.01
CA PHE A 205 -3.92 -14.10 0.74
C PHE A 205 -3.11 -13.49 -0.40
N CYS A 206 -2.65 -14.33 -1.34
CA CYS A 206 -1.98 -13.90 -2.55
C CYS A 206 -2.59 -14.56 -3.77
N TRP A 207 -2.87 -13.77 -4.78
CA TRP A 207 -3.22 -14.21 -6.12
C TRP A 207 -2.41 -13.38 -7.12
N GLN A 208 -1.62 -14.04 -7.96
CA GLN A 208 -0.74 -13.39 -8.95
C GLN A 208 0.14 -12.28 -8.37
N ALA A 209 0.63 -12.48 -7.17
CA ALA A 209 1.51 -11.56 -6.46
C ALA A 209 2.89 -12.20 -6.27
N HIS A 210 3.92 -11.52 -6.74
CA HIS A 210 5.32 -11.94 -6.68
C HIS A 210 6.12 -10.98 -5.82
N GLY A 211 6.97 -11.52 -4.95
CA GLY A 211 7.71 -10.68 -4.03
C GLY A 211 8.66 -11.46 -3.15
N SER A 212 9.19 -10.77 -2.18
CA SER A 212 10.11 -11.31 -1.18
C SER A 212 9.80 -10.78 0.21
N SER A 213 10.34 -11.43 1.22
CA SER A 213 10.21 -10.98 2.61
C SER A 213 11.52 -11.13 3.36
N TYR A 214 11.70 -10.29 4.37
CA TYR A 214 12.84 -10.30 5.26
C TYR A 214 12.40 -10.05 6.71
N GLY A 215 13.19 -10.51 7.67
CA GLY A 215 12.90 -10.34 9.08
C GLY A 215 11.71 -11.16 9.59
N PHE A 216 11.01 -10.66 10.59
CA PHE A 216 9.82 -11.30 11.16
C PHE A 216 8.58 -10.89 10.37
N VAL A 217 7.84 -11.84 9.80
CA VAL A 217 6.63 -11.55 9.04
C VAL A 217 5.47 -12.45 9.49
N GLU A 218 4.51 -11.86 10.21
CA GLU A 218 3.26 -12.47 10.65
C GLU A 218 2.06 -11.58 10.18
N PRO A 219 1.09 -12.13 9.43
CA PRO A 219 0.97 -13.51 8.97
C PRO A 219 2.03 -13.89 7.95
N LEU A 220 2.33 -15.20 7.88
CA LEU A 220 3.34 -15.72 6.94
C LEU A 220 3.08 -15.23 5.50
N PRO A 221 4.13 -14.81 4.78
CA PRO A 221 4.00 -14.39 3.39
C PRO A 221 3.43 -15.49 2.51
N CYS A 222 2.62 -15.11 1.53
CA CYS A 222 1.97 -16.05 0.61
C CYS A 222 2.45 -15.94 -0.83
N PHE A 223 3.59 -15.28 -1.08
CA PHE A 223 4.16 -15.17 -2.42
C PHE A 223 4.51 -16.53 -3.02
N ALA A 224 4.30 -16.68 -4.32
CA ALA A 224 4.89 -17.77 -5.06
C ALA A 224 6.43 -17.58 -5.04
N TYR A 225 7.14 -18.47 -4.38
CA TYR A 225 8.61 -18.41 -4.31
C TYR A 225 9.19 -18.62 -5.71
N ASN A 226 9.82 -17.61 -6.27
CA ASN A 226 10.76 -17.77 -7.37
C ASN A 226 12.05 -18.40 -6.81
N MET A 227 12.13 -19.72 -6.79
CA MET A 227 13.29 -20.50 -6.31
C MET A 227 14.63 -20.13 -7.01
N PHE A 228 14.58 -19.38 -8.11
CA PHE A 228 15.75 -18.97 -8.89
C PHE A 228 16.54 -17.79 -8.27
N LEU A 229 15.88 -16.89 -7.52
CA LEU A 229 16.55 -15.72 -6.92
C LEU A 229 17.34 -16.09 -5.65
N PHE A 230 16.90 -17.10 -4.92
CA PHE A 230 17.62 -17.55 -3.70
C PHE A 230 18.98 -18.19 -4.00
N LYS A 231 19.13 -18.92 -5.12
CA LYS A 231 20.43 -19.50 -5.52
C LYS A 231 21.45 -18.45 -5.96
N ALA A 232 21.04 -17.37 -6.58
CA ALA A 232 21.94 -16.31 -7.03
C ALA A 232 22.47 -15.45 -5.86
N LYS A 233 21.66 -15.19 -4.85
CA LYS A 233 22.08 -14.39 -3.69
C LYS A 233 23.01 -15.16 -2.75
N VAL A 234 22.76 -16.43 -2.50
CA VAL A 234 23.65 -17.30 -1.70
C VAL A 234 25.00 -17.49 -2.39
N LEU A 235 25.05 -17.57 -3.73
CA LEU A 235 26.32 -17.68 -4.46
C LEU A 235 27.10 -16.35 -4.50
N SER A 236 26.43 -15.18 -4.49
CA SER A 236 27.12 -13.90 -4.42
C SER A 236 27.71 -13.62 -3.04
N ASP A 237 27.02 -13.98 -1.98
CA ASP A 237 27.49 -13.78 -0.61
C ASP A 237 28.63 -14.75 -0.25
N SER A 238 28.62 -15.99 -0.77
CA SER A 238 29.71 -16.93 -0.59
C SER A 238 30.98 -16.54 -1.37
N LEU A 239 30.86 -15.92 -2.55
CA LEU A 239 31.99 -15.40 -3.33
C LEU A 239 32.62 -14.15 -2.70
N GLN A 240 31.86 -13.34 -1.98
CA GLN A 240 32.36 -12.18 -1.25
C GLN A 240 33.10 -12.58 0.03
N PHE A 241 32.71 -13.68 0.66
CA PHE A 241 33.40 -14.23 1.84
C PHE A 241 34.78 -14.80 1.52
N PHE A 242 35.00 -15.37 0.32
CA PHE A 242 36.28 -15.91 -0.11
C PHE A 242 37.27 -14.85 -0.63
N ARG A 243 36.85 -13.65 -0.92
CA ARG A 243 37.75 -12.57 -1.36
C ARG A 243 38.50 -11.84 -0.25
N ASN A 244 38.06 -12.00 1.01
CA ASN A 244 38.68 -11.31 2.16
C ASN A 244 39.67 -12.17 2.95
N TRP A 245 40.07 -13.35 2.43
CA TRP A 245 40.99 -14.30 3.16
C TRP A 245 42.29 -14.63 2.43
N ILE A 246 42.77 -13.77 1.60
CA ILE A 246 44.14 -13.93 1.05
C ILE A 246 44.87 -12.59 1.18
N TRP A 247 45.53 -12.40 2.30
CA TRP A 247 46.74 -11.60 2.48
C TRP A 247 47.16 -11.66 3.96
N VAL A 248 47.93 -12.67 4.36
CA VAL A 248 48.94 -12.58 5.40
C VAL A 248 50.02 -13.63 5.07
N SER A 249 51.10 -13.16 4.54
CA SER A 249 52.47 -13.57 4.79
C SER A 249 53.39 -12.79 3.88
#